data_07b70f0547f620ca35b2b06946a793f0
#
_entry.id   07b70f0547f620ca35b2b06946a793f0
#
_cell.length_a   1.000
_cell.length_b   1.000
_cell.length_c   1.000
_cell.angle_alpha   90.00
_cell.angle_beta   90.00
_cell.angle_gamma   90.00
#
_symmetry.space_group_name_H-M   'P 1'
#
loop_
_entity.id
_entity.type
_entity.pdbx_description
1 polymer ?
#
loop_
_entity_poly.entity_id
_entity_poly.type
_entity_poly.pdbx_seq_one_letter_code
_entity_poly.pdbx_strand_id
1 'polypeptide(L)'
;MKTCNERPLTSRPTVRPGSPWSFPQCLVETLPTGLTVVRVPMPGQRIVTMEIGLDAPLCTEPAGLEGLAGLVVRTADESTGPHPGAAFAEAMESIGASYDGSAGLAGSHVGVDVPVTRFDAAAELFVELLNTTSLVEEDIARQIDASRASLAQTSQRGSSLAEMAAARALWPVGSRSSLPTIGTLSSVEKLNAAAAREFWAAHWTISDAVLVVAGEGVEDLDLSIFKEWTTSGSPSQVAPLQPRLDGPRVILVDRPDAVQADVRIQQATVGRSHPGWAALKVACGALGGTFGSRLNQVLR
;
A
#
# COMPACT_ATOMS: atom_id res chain seq x y z
N MET A 1 34.27 41.11 2.35
CA MET A 1 32.93 40.80 2.92
C MET A 1 31.90 41.24 1.90
N LYS A 2 31.24 40.30 1.22
CA LYS A 2 30.12 40.63 0.32
C LYS A 2 28.88 40.75 1.20
N THR A 3 28.27 41.90 1.25
CA THR A 3 27.01 42.17 1.91
C THR A 3 25.93 41.29 1.29
N CYS A 4 25.32 40.42 2.11
CA CYS A 4 24.15 39.68 1.74
C CYS A 4 23.02 40.66 1.41
N ASN A 5 22.56 40.66 0.16
CA ASN A 5 21.49 41.55 -0.29
C ASN A 5 20.21 41.05 0.36
N GLU A 6 19.76 41.72 1.40
CA GLU A 6 18.48 41.42 2.07
C GLU A 6 17.34 41.59 1.06
N ARG A 7 16.84 40.48 0.53
CA ARG A 7 15.57 40.51 -0.22
C ARG A 7 14.49 40.97 0.76
N PRO A 8 13.70 41.99 0.42
CA PRO A 8 12.58 42.36 1.29
C PRO A 8 11.68 41.17 1.52
N LEU A 9 11.39 40.89 2.78
CA LEU A 9 10.46 39.84 3.16
C LEU A 9 9.11 40.11 2.49
N THR A 10 8.67 39.20 1.65
CA THR A 10 7.33 39.28 1.06
C THR A 10 6.28 39.23 2.17
N SER A 11 5.23 40.03 2.06
CA SER A 11 4.11 40.01 3.02
C SER A 11 3.56 38.59 3.13
N ARG A 12 3.16 38.22 4.35
CA ARG A 12 2.52 36.92 4.60
C ARG A 12 1.33 36.72 3.64
N PRO A 13 1.21 35.55 2.96
CA PRO A 13 0.08 35.29 2.11
C PRO A 13 -1.25 35.39 2.90
N THR A 14 -2.26 35.97 2.29
CA THR A 14 -3.58 36.07 2.90
C THR A 14 -4.20 34.65 2.96
N VAL A 15 -4.55 34.22 4.16
CA VAL A 15 -5.28 32.95 4.35
C VAL A 15 -6.72 33.17 3.89
N ARG A 16 -7.14 32.44 2.89
CA ARG A 16 -8.52 32.44 2.40
C ARG A 16 -9.25 31.22 2.96
N PRO A 17 -10.58 31.33 3.21
CA PRO A 17 -11.40 30.16 3.47
C PRO A 17 -11.25 29.13 2.35
N GLY A 18 -11.24 27.85 2.69
CA GLY A 18 -11.23 26.79 1.68
C GLY A 18 -12.46 26.87 0.76
N SER A 19 -12.29 26.63 -0.52
CA SER A 19 -13.44 26.47 -1.44
C SER A 19 -14.22 25.20 -1.06
N PRO A 20 -15.55 25.19 -1.27
CA PRO A 20 -16.30 23.94 -1.19
C PRO A 20 -15.68 22.89 -2.08
N TRP A 21 -15.47 21.71 -1.55
CA TRP A 21 -14.92 20.59 -2.29
C TRP A 21 -15.94 19.44 -2.36
N SER A 22 -16.04 18.80 -3.50
CA SER A 22 -16.80 17.57 -3.68
C SER A 22 -15.90 16.49 -4.25
N PHE A 23 -16.17 15.24 -3.91
CA PHE A 23 -15.44 14.13 -4.50
C PHE A 23 -15.72 14.09 -6.01
N PRO A 24 -14.70 13.86 -6.86
CA PRO A 24 -14.89 13.72 -8.31
C PRO A 24 -15.92 12.64 -8.63
N GLN A 25 -16.70 12.84 -9.68
CA GLN A 25 -17.59 11.79 -10.17
C GLN A 25 -16.76 10.70 -10.84
N CYS A 26 -16.92 9.48 -10.35
CA CYS A 26 -16.25 8.31 -10.93
C CYS A 26 -17.14 7.71 -12.04
N LEU A 27 -16.53 7.33 -13.15
CA LEU A 27 -17.16 6.52 -14.19
C LEU A 27 -16.75 5.06 -13.97
N VAL A 28 -17.74 4.17 -13.88
CA VAL A 28 -17.48 2.75 -13.63
C VAL A 28 -17.92 1.94 -14.84
N GLU A 29 -17.05 1.11 -15.34
CA GLU A 29 -17.30 0.19 -16.44
C GLU A 29 -16.70 -1.19 -16.15
N THR A 30 -17.09 -2.20 -16.90
CA THR A 30 -16.49 -3.53 -16.83
C THR A 30 -15.99 -3.92 -18.20
N LEU A 31 -14.72 -4.27 -18.31
CA LEU A 31 -14.13 -4.76 -19.55
C LEU A 31 -14.68 -6.17 -19.89
N PRO A 32 -14.59 -6.61 -21.16
CA PRO A 32 -15.05 -7.94 -21.56
C PRO A 32 -14.36 -9.10 -20.80
N THR A 33 -13.19 -8.86 -20.23
CA THR A 33 -12.45 -9.81 -19.38
C THR A 33 -13.04 -9.97 -17.96
N GLY A 34 -14.00 -9.12 -17.59
CA GLY A 34 -14.55 -9.05 -16.23
C GLY A 34 -13.85 -8.05 -15.32
N LEU A 35 -12.74 -7.43 -15.75
CA LEU A 35 -12.06 -6.40 -14.97
C LEU A 35 -12.95 -5.17 -14.79
N THR A 36 -13.20 -4.80 -13.53
CA THR A 36 -13.89 -3.55 -13.19
C THR A 36 -12.92 -2.38 -13.32
N VAL A 37 -13.32 -1.34 -14.05
CA VAL A 37 -12.55 -0.11 -14.23
C VAL A 37 -13.28 1.07 -13.60
N VAL A 38 -12.56 1.87 -12.85
CA VAL A 38 -13.05 3.12 -12.25
C VAL A 38 -12.22 4.28 -12.78
N ARG A 39 -12.80 5.11 -13.61
CA ARG A 39 -12.17 6.35 -14.12
C ARG A 39 -12.51 7.51 -13.20
N VAL A 40 -11.50 8.25 -12.77
CA VAL A 40 -11.63 9.41 -11.89
C VAL A 40 -11.07 10.65 -12.60
N PRO A 41 -11.90 11.40 -13.35
CA PRO A 41 -11.46 12.62 -14.02
C PRO A 41 -11.00 13.67 -13.01
N MET A 42 -9.76 14.14 -13.17
CA MET A 42 -9.15 15.15 -12.30
C MET A 42 -8.56 16.29 -13.15
N PRO A 43 -9.37 17.29 -13.54
CA PRO A 43 -8.90 18.39 -14.39
C PRO A 43 -7.70 19.12 -13.82
N GLY A 44 -6.65 19.30 -14.62
CA GLY A 44 -5.40 19.93 -14.24
C GLY A 44 -4.36 18.97 -13.65
N GLN A 45 -4.71 17.71 -13.36
CA GLN A 45 -3.77 16.70 -12.89
C GLN A 45 -3.15 15.96 -14.08
N ARG A 46 -1.97 16.41 -14.50
CA ARG A 46 -1.26 15.89 -15.68
C ARG A 46 -0.48 14.59 -15.45
N ILE A 47 -0.38 14.14 -14.23
CA ILE A 47 0.06 12.79 -13.90
C ILE A 47 -1.18 11.92 -13.83
N VAL A 48 -1.17 10.82 -14.56
CA VAL A 48 -2.20 9.78 -14.50
C VAL A 48 -1.69 8.66 -13.60
N THR A 49 -2.51 8.28 -12.65
CA THR A 49 -2.30 7.10 -11.81
C THR A 49 -3.15 5.96 -12.36
N MET A 50 -2.53 4.83 -12.63
CA MET A 50 -3.18 3.54 -12.84
C MET A 50 -2.91 2.67 -11.62
N GLU A 51 -3.95 2.27 -10.88
CA GLU A 51 -3.81 1.41 -9.71
C GLU A 51 -4.72 0.19 -9.83
N ILE A 52 -4.18 -1.00 -9.64
CA ILE A 52 -4.95 -2.23 -9.57
C ILE A 52 -5.02 -2.70 -8.12
N GLY A 53 -6.24 -2.75 -7.61
CA GLY A 53 -6.55 -3.47 -6.37
C GLY A 53 -6.74 -4.95 -6.68
N LEU A 54 -5.99 -5.80 -5.97
CA LEU A 54 -5.97 -7.25 -6.10
C LEU A 54 -6.63 -7.91 -4.89
N ASP A 55 -7.43 -8.95 -5.10
CA ASP A 55 -7.94 -9.81 -4.03
C ASP A 55 -6.84 -10.76 -3.52
N ALA A 56 -5.79 -10.16 -2.99
CA ALA A 56 -4.62 -10.81 -2.43
C ALA A 56 -4.34 -10.29 -1.00
N PRO A 57 -5.27 -10.47 -0.03
CA PRO A 57 -5.07 -10.03 1.34
C PRO A 57 -4.00 -10.86 2.03
N LEU A 58 -3.29 -10.27 3.01
CA LEU A 58 -2.21 -10.95 3.74
C LEU A 58 -2.63 -12.30 4.36
N CYS A 59 -3.89 -12.50 4.63
CA CYS A 59 -4.38 -13.76 5.20
C CYS A 59 -4.43 -14.92 4.19
N THR A 60 -4.18 -14.67 2.90
CA THR A 60 -3.99 -15.71 1.88
C THR A 60 -2.55 -16.24 1.85
N GLU A 61 -1.62 -15.60 2.55
CA GLU A 61 -0.24 -16.10 2.67
C GLU A 61 -0.24 -17.47 3.35
N PRO A 62 0.52 -18.45 2.86
CA PRO A 62 0.68 -19.73 3.54
C PRO A 62 1.28 -19.53 4.95
N ALA A 63 0.77 -20.30 5.92
CA ALA A 63 1.25 -20.24 7.29
C ALA A 63 2.77 -20.50 7.37
N GLY A 64 3.49 -19.61 8.05
CA GLY A 64 4.95 -19.65 8.15
C GLY A 64 5.69 -18.95 7.00
N LEU A 65 4.96 -18.36 6.02
CA LEU A 65 5.50 -17.55 4.93
C LEU A 65 4.94 -16.11 4.99
N GLU A 66 4.65 -15.63 6.19
CA GLU A 66 4.15 -14.26 6.38
C GLU A 66 5.17 -13.23 5.86
N GLY A 67 4.73 -12.30 5.05
CA GLY A 67 5.53 -11.33 4.30
C GLY A 67 5.67 -11.64 2.81
N LEU A 68 5.14 -12.80 2.36
CA LEU A 68 5.21 -13.26 0.97
C LEU A 68 4.49 -12.32 0.01
N ALA A 69 3.27 -11.89 0.33
CA ALA A 69 2.51 -10.96 -0.51
C ALA A 69 3.27 -9.64 -0.72
N GLY A 70 3.81 -9.08 0.36
CA GLY A 70 4.64 -7.88 0.28
C GLY A 70 5.97 -8.09 -0.45
N LEU A 71 6.56 -9.27 -0.39
CA LEU A 71 7.75 -9.64 -1.16
C LEU A 71 7.42 -9.62 -2.67
N VAL A 72 6.34 -10.27 -3.08
CA VAL A 72 5.90 -10.30 -4.49
C VAL A 72 5.68 -8.88 -5.01
N VAL A 73 4.94 -8.04 -4.27
CA VAL A 73 4.70 -6.65 -4.66
C VAL A 73 6.01 -5.88 -4.85
N ARG A 74 6.97 -5.99 -3.93
CA ARG A 74 8.24 -5.24 -4.00
C ARG A 74 9.24 -5.79 -5.02
N THR A 75 9.00 -6.96 -5.56
CA THR A 75 9.90 -7.57 -6.56
C THR A 75 9.29 -7.52 -7.96
N ALA A 76 8.02 -7.17 -8.08
CA ALA A 76 7.29 -7.29 -9.35
C ALA A 76 7.88 -6.43 -10.47
N ASP A 77 8.40 -5.25 -10.15
CA ASP A 77 8.98 -4.28 -11.09
C ASP A 77 10.49 -4.46 -11.33
N GLU A 78 11.12 -5.44 -10.71
CA GLU A 78 12.56 -5.67 -10.87
C GLU A 78 12.91 -6.32 -12.22
N SER A 79 12.03 -7.17 -12.76
CA SER A 79 12.27 -7.90 -14.01
C SER A 79 10.99 -8.49 -14.56
N THR A 80 10.80 -8.39 -15.88
CA THR A 80 9.73 -9.07 -16.62
C THR A 80 10.30 -9.99 -17.69
N GLY A 81 9.47 -10.83 -18.31
CA GLY A 81 9.90 -11.70 -19.39
C GLY A 81 10.52 -10.94 -20.57
N PRO A 82 9.84 -9.92 -21.14
CA PRO A 82 10.39 -9.10 -22.23
C PRO A 82 11.54 -8.16 -21.81
N HIS A 83 11.52 -7.67 -20.56
CA HIS A 83 12.53 -6.74 -20.04
C HIS A 83 13.23 -7.35 -18.80
N PRO A 84 14.23 -8.21 -19.00
CA PRO A 84 14.93 -8.87 -17.91
C PRO A 84 15.87 -7.94 -17.15
N GLY A 85 15.99 -8.15 -15.84
CA GLY A 85 16.85 -7.38 -14.96
C GLY A 85 16.49 -5.89 -14.97
N ALA A 86 17.49 -5.02 -14.98
CA ALA A 86 17.29 -3.56 -14.93
C ALA A 86 16.54 -2.98 -16.15
N ALA A 87 16.37 -3.74 -17.24
CA ALA A 87 15.75 -3.23 -18.46
C ALA A 87 14.29 -2.79 -18.25
N PHE A 88 13.55 -3.42 -17.33
CA PHE A 88 12.19 -2.99 -17.02
C PHE A 88 12.17 -1.62 -16.31
N ALA A 89 13.00 -1.46 -15.29
CA ALA A 89 13.14 -0.18 -14.60
C ALA A 89 13.61 0.94 -15.55
N GLU A 90 14.59 0.66 -16.42
CA GLU A 90 15.06 1.61 -17.44
C GLU A 90 13.94 2.00 -18.42
N ALA A 91 13.10 1.04 -18.83
CA ALA A 91 11.95 1.31 -19.70
C ALA A 91 10.93 2.23 -19.00
N MET A 92 10.58 1.96 -17.75
CA MET A 92 9.69 2.79 -16.93
C MET A 92 10.25 4.20 -16.73
N GLU A 93 11.52 4.32 -16.34
CA GLU A 93 12.18 5.61 -16.11
C GLU A 93 12.27 6.45 -17.39
N SER A 94 12.50 5.82 -18.55
CA SER A 94 12.62 6.51 -19.84
C SER A 94 11.37 7.28 -20.26
N ILE A 95 10.21 6.84 -19.78
CA ILE A 95 8.91 7.50 -20.02
C ILE A 95 8.45 8.34 -18.83
N GLY A 96 9.23 8.42 -17.76
CA GLY A 96 8.91 9.14 -16.53
C GLY A 96 7.80 8.45 -15.72
N ALA A 97 7.67 7.14 -15.85
CA ALA A 97 6.76 6.34 -15.04
C ALA A 97 7.43 5.88 -13.75
N SER A 98 6.65 5.74 -12.69
CA SER A 98 7.07 5.15 -11.42
C SER A 98 6.10 4.09 -10.97
N TYR A 99 6.63 2.97 -10.50
CA TYR A 99 5.86 1.89 -9.90
C TYR A 99 5.78 2.07 -8.39
N ASP A 100 4.65 1.70 -7.84
CA ASP A 100 4.46 1.59 -6.40
C ASP A 100 3.47 0.43 -6.10
N GLY A 101 3.48 -0.05 -4.86
CA GLY A 101 2.53 -1.04 -4.44
C GLY A 101 2.66 -1.42 -2.97
N SER A 102 1.61 -2.02 -2.43
CA SER A 102 1.62 -2.56 -1.09
C SER A 102 0.71 -3.77 -0.93
N ALA A 103 0.99 -4.59 0.08
CA ALA A 103 0.15 -5.69 0.51
C ALA A 103 -0.43 -5.39 1.90
N GLY A 104 -1.72 -5.61 2.06
CA GLY A 104 -2.45 -5.29 3.28
C GLY A 104 -3.47 -6.35 3.69
N LEU A 105 -4.12 -6.15 4.84
CA LEU A 105 -5.13 -7.08 5.37
C LEU A 105 -6.41 -7.14 4.51
N ALA A 106 -6.69 -6.08 3.72
CA ALA A 106 -7.88 -6.01 2.88
C ALA A 106 -7.64 -6.44 1.43
N GLY A 107 -6.39 -6.56 1.01
CA GLY A 107 -5.97 -6.84 -0.36
C GLY A 107 -4.58 -6.29 -0.62
N SER A 108 -4.05 -6.53 -1.79
CA SER A 108 -2.83 -5.91 -2.30
C SER A 108 -3.18 -4.90 -3.38
N HIS A 109 -2.32 -3.92 -3.59
CA HIS A 109 -2.43 -3.03 -4.74
C HIS A 109 -1.08 -2.80 -5.37
N VAL A 110 -1.09 -2.56 -6.66
CA VAL A 110 0.05 -2.17 -7.48
C VAL A 110 -0.37 -1.08 -8.43
N GLY A 111 0.50 -0.12 -8.66
CA GLY A 111 0.16 1.04 -9.47
C GLY A 111 1.35 1.62 -10.21
N VAL A 112 1.02 2.43 -11.20
CA VAL A 112 1.96 3.20 -12.01
C VAL A 112 1.48 4.63 -12.14
N ASP A 113 2.34 5.58 -11.78
CA ASP A 113 2.18 7.00 -12.04
C ASP A 113 2.95 7.40 -13.28
N VAL A 114 2.33 8.15 -14.20
CA VAL A 114 2.97 8.56 -15.45
C VAL A 114 2.43 9.88 -15.97
N PRO A 115 3.23 10.73 -16.67
CA PRO A 115 2.69 11.86 -17.40
C PRO A 115 1.63 11.43 -18.43
N VAL A 116 0.50 12.12 -18.51
CA VAL A 116 -0.62 11.76 -19.41
C VAL A 116 -0.18 11.55 -20.87
N THR A 117 0.84 12.28 -21.33
CA THR A 117 1.39 12.17 -22.70
C THR A 117 2.15 10.86 -22.95
N ARG A 118 2.38 10.06 -21.92
CA ARG A 118 3.09 8.77 -21.97
C ARG A 118 2.22 7.60 -21.48
N PHE A 119 0.92 7.86 -21.34
CA PHE A 119 -0.03 6.89 -20.80
C PHE A 119 0.01 5.54 -21.51
N ASP A 120 -0.07 5.53 -22.85
CA ASP A 120 -0.16 4.29 -23.63
C ASP A 120 1.07 3.39 -23.38
N ALA A 121 2.28 3.96 -23.46
CA ALA A 121 3.51 3.22 -23.21
C ALA A 121 3.58 2.69 -21.76
N ALA A 122 3.09 3.46 -20.79
CA ALA A 122 3.05 3.01 -19.39
C ALA A 122 2.01 1.91 -19.17
N ALA A 123 0.87 1.99 -19.84
CA ALA A 123 -0.16 0.96 -19.78
C ALA A 123 0.32 -0.37 -20.39
N GLU A 124 1.09 -0.33 -21.49
CA GLU A 124 1.74 -1.51 -22.07
C GLU A 124 2.71 -2.16 -21.08
N LEU A 125 3.62 -1.39 -20.48
CA LEU A 125 4.56 -1.88 -19.47
C LEU A 125 3.84 -2.39 -18.21
N PHE A 126 2.75 -1.75 -17.81
CA PHE A 126 2.01 -2.19 -16.64
C PHE A 126 1.30 -3.54 -16.90
N VAL A 127 0.69 -3.72 -18.06
CA VAL A 127 0.10 -5.01 -18.45
C VAL A 127 1.18 -6.08 -18.63
N GLU A 128 2.35 -5.74 -19.16
CA GLU A 128 3.51 -6.62 -19.20
C GLU A 128 3.90 -7.10 -17.80
N LEU A 129 4.04 -6.18 -16.84
CA LEU A 129 4.35 -6.52 -15.45
C LEU A 129 3.30 -7.48 -14.87
N LEU A 130 2.03 -7.20 -15.06
CA LEU A 130 0.93 -8.02 -14.54
C LEU A 130 0.95 -9.46 -15.09
N ASN A 131 1.38 -9.64 -16.34
CA ASN A 131 1.39 -10.94 -17.00
C ASN A 131 2.71 -11.69 -16.87
N THR A 132 3.85 -10.99 -16.75
CA THR A 132 5.17 -11.60 -17.04
C THR A 132 6.25 -11.25 -16.03
N THR A 133 5.90 -10.71 -14.83
CA THR A 133 6.91 -10.50 -13.78
C THR A 133 7.68 -11.81 -13.53
N SER A 134 9.02 -11.70 -13.48
CA SER A 134 9.88 -12.89 -13.53
C SER A 134 10.15 -13.49 -12.16
N LEU A 135 10.13 -12.66 -11.07
CA LEU A 135 10.40 -13.07 -9.70
C LEU A 135 11.62 -14.01 -9.60
N VAL A 136 12.76 -13.55 -10.16
CA VAL A 136 13.98 -14.35 -10.23
C VAL A 136 14.65 -14.48 -8.87
N GLU A 137 15.42 -15.56 -8.66
CA GLU A 137 16.04 -15.87 -7.35
C GLU A 137 16.90 -14.74 -6.81
N GLU A 138 17.65 -14.05 -7.67
CA GLU A 138 18.56 -12.96 -7.27
C GLU A 138 17.80 -11.77 -6.71
N ASP A 139 16.72 -11.35 -7.37
CA ASP A 139 15.88 -10.22 -6.95
C ASP A 139 15.14 -10.55 -5.66
N ILE A 140 14.59 -11.75 -5.57
CA ILE A 140 13.94 -12.27 -4.35
C ILE A 140 14.92 -12.30 -3.18
N ALA A 141 16.14 -12.81 -3.37
CA ALA A 141 17.16 -12.85 -2.32
C ALA A 141 17.52 -11.44 -1.82
N ARG A 142 17.70 -10.48 -2.74
CA ARG A 142 17.96 -9.08 -2.40
C ARG A 142 16.82 -8.47 -1.57
N GLN A 143 15.58 -8.72 -1.96
CA GLN A 143 14.40 -8.21 -1.23
C GLN A 143 14.19 -8.90 0.13
N ILE A 144 14.57 -10.17 0.26
CA ILE A 144 14.60 -10.88 1.55
C ILE A 144 15.62 -10.22 2.48
N ASP A 145 16.83 -9.94 2.01
CA ASP A 145 17.86 -9.27 2.81
C ASP A 145 17.45 -7.86 3.23
N ALA A 146 16.81 -7.10 2.34
CA ALA A 146 16.21 -5.80 2.67
C ALA A 146 15.12 -5.94 3.75
N SER A 147 14.28 -6.97 3.67
CA SER A 147 13.25 -7.27 4.67
C SER A 147 13.84 -7.61 6.04
N ARG A 148 14.92 -8.39 6.08
CA ARG A 148 15.67 -8.70 7.31
C ARG A 148 16.25 -7.45 7.96
N ALA A 149 16.89 -6.59 7.17
CA ALA A 149 17.42 -5.30 7.64
C ALA A 149 16.32 -4.39 8.20
N SER A 150 15.18 -4.31 7.52
CA SER A 150 14.01 -3.55 7.97
C SER A 150 13.44 -4.09 9.29
N LEU A 151 13.34 -5.43 9.45
CA LEU A 151 12.89 -6.05 10.69
C LEU A 151 13.86 -5.78 11.85
N ALA A 152 15.16 -5.86 11.60
CA ALA A 152 16.18 -5.53 12.59
C ALA A 152 16.07 -4.05 13.05
N GLN A 153 15.89 -3.11 12.12
CA GLN A 153 15.69 -1.71 12.43
C GLN A 153 14.36 -1.47 13.19
N THR A 154 13.29 -2.13 12.78
CA THR A 154 11.96 -2.02 13.40
C THR A 154 11.98 -2.49 14.84
N SER A 155 12.72 -3.56 15.16
CA SER A 155 12.86 -4.09 16.52
C SER A 155 13.59 -3.14 17.48
N GLN A 156 14.33 -2.16 16.97
CA GLN A 156 15.01 -1.14 17.78
C GLN A 156 14.14 0.08 18.09
N ARG A 157 12.99 0.24 17.42
CA ARG A 157 12.09 1.39 17.62
C ARG A 157 11.01 1.06 18.64
N GLY A 158 10.92 1.84 19.73
CA GLY A 158 9.90 1.67 20.78
C GLY A 158 8.48 1.74 20.23
N SER A 159 8.20 2.70 19.33
CA SER A 159 6.88 2.86 18.69
C SER A 159 6.45 1.62 17.90
N SER A 160 7.38 0.98 17.17
CA SER A 160 7.11 -0.24 16.42
C SER A 160 6.85 -1.44 17.33
N LEU A 161 7.63 -1.57 18.40
CA LEU A 161 7.40 -2.62 19.41
C LEU A 161 6.05 -2.46 20.11
N ALA A 162 5.67 -1.21 20.47
CA ALA A 162 4.36 -0.92 21.04
C ALA A 162 3.22 -1.27 20.08
N GLU A 163 3.38 -0.99 18.77
CA GLU A 163 2.40 -1.35 17.75
C GLU A 163 2.25 -2.87 17.59
N MET A 164 3.36 -3.60 17.53
CA MET A 164 3.35 -5.07 17.45
C MET A 164 2.70 -5.69 18.70
N ALA A 165 3.02 -5.18 19.88
CA ALA A 165 2.41 -5.64 21.14
C ALA A 165 0.90 -5.36 21.16
N ALA A 166 0.46 -4.19 20.71
CA ALA A 166 -0.94 -3.83 20.62
C ALA A 166 -1.71 -4.69 19.60
N ALA A 167 -1.11 -5.01 18.45
CA ALA A 167 -1.71 -5.92 17.48
C ALA A 167 -1.88 -7.33 18.06
N ARG A 168 -0.88 -7.86 18.76
CA ARG A 168 -0.97 -9.16 19.46
C ARG A 168 -2.00 -9.18 20.59
N ALA A 169 -2.25 -8.03 21.22
CA ALA A 169 -3.30 -7.92 22.24
C ALA A 169 -4.70 -7.92 21.62
N LEU A 170 -4.86 -7.26 20.48
CA LEU A 170 -6.16 -7.04 19.85
C LEU A 170 -6.63 -8.25 19.03
N TRP A 171 -5.74 -8.93 18.34
CA TRP A 171 -6.08 -10.01 17.42
C TRP A 171 -5.82 -11.40 18.04
N PRO A 172 -6.54 -12.44 17.58
CA PRO A 172 -6.27 -13.82 18.01
C PRO A 172 -4.81 -14.21 17.76
N VAL A 173 -4.24 -14.93 18.72
CA VAL A 173 -2.84 -15.41 18.61
C VAL A 173 -2.71 -16.30 17.38
N GLY A 174 -1.67 -16.08 16.60
CA GLY A 174 -1.41 -16.82 15.36
C GLY A 174 -2.22 -16.36 14.15
N SER A 175 -3.15 -15.41 14.33
CA SER A 175 -3.82 -14.80 13.17
C SER A 175 -2.87 -13.88 12.42
N ARG A 176 -3.04 -13.75 11.10
CA ARG A 176 -2.22 -12.88 10.26
C ARG A 176 -2.24 -11.42 10.72
N SER A 177 -3.38 -10.94 11.22
CA SER A 177 -3.54 -9.58 11.77
C SER A 177 -2.78 -9.35 13.07
N SER A 178 -2.33 -10.39 13.77
CA SER A 178 -1.49 -10.28 14.98
C SER A 178 0.01 -10.16 14.66
N LEU A 179 0.40 -10.28 13.39
CA LEU A 179 1.78 -10.28 12.92
C LEU A 179 2.09 -9.03 12.07
N PRO A 180 3.34 -8.57 12.00
CA PRO A 180 3.73 -7.48 11.13
C PRO A 180 3.41 -7.78 9.65
N THR A 181 3.09 -6.75 8.87
CA THR A 181 2.81 -6.89 7.42
C THR A 181 3.99 -7.48 6.67
N ILE A 182 5.21 -7.09 7.04
CA ILE A 182 6.45 -7.60 6.45
C ILE A 182 6.78 -9.04 6.87
N GLY A 183 6.02 -9.62 7.80
CA GLY A 183 6.31 -10.93 8.39
C GLY A 183 7.16 -10.86 9.66
N THR A 184 7.66 -12.02 10.06
CA THR A 184 8.61 -12.20 11.18
C THR A 184 9.96 -12.63 10.63
N LEU A 185 11.03 -12.55 11.44
CA LEU A 185 12.35 -13.04 11.00
C LEU A 185 12.28 -14.51 10.57
N SER A 186 11.58 -15.34 11.36
CA SER A 186 11.43 -16.78 11.07
C SER A 186 10.59 -17.10 9.84
N SER A 187 9.65 -16.24 9.43
CA SER A 187 8.90 -16.44 8.20
C SER A 187 9.69 -15.91 6.99
N VAL A 188 10.32 -14.74 7.11
CA VAL A 188 11.10 -14.11 6.04
C VAL A 188 12.28 -14.99 5.60
N GLU A 189 12.92 -15.70 6.54
CA GLU A 189 14.01 -16.64 6.25
C GLU A 189 13.58 -17.88 5.41
N LYS A 190 12.28 -18.16 5.35
CA LYS A 190 11.73 -19.28 4.57
C LYS A 190 11.21 -18.86 3.19
N LEU A 191 11.10 -17.56 2.96
CA LEU A 191 10.65 -17.04 1.67
C LEU A 191 11.63 -17.43 0.56
N ASN A 192 11.12 -17.67 -0.63
CA ASN A 192 11.91 -18.03 -1.79
C ASN A 192 11.14 -17.72 -3.09
N ALA A 193 11.83 -17.76 -4.23
CA ALA A 193 11.25 -17.42 -5.51
C ALA A 193 10.16 -18.40 -5.98
N ALA A 194 10.24 -19.67 -5.60
CA ALA A 194 9.20 -20.63 -5.95
C ALA A 194 7.87 -20.27 -5.30
N ALA A 195 7.88 -20.00 -3.98
CA ALA A 195 6.70 -19.55 -3.25
C ALA A 195 6.18 -18.19 -3.76
N ALA A 196 7.08 -17.27 -4.14
CA ALA A 196 6.71 -15.97 -4.69
C ALA A 196 5.97 -16.12 -6.04
N ARG A 197 6.49 -16.95 -6.95
CA ARG A 197 5.83 -17.25 -8.23
C ARG A 197 4.50 -17.97 -8.07
N GLU A 198 4.41 -18.93 -7.14
CA GLU A 198 3.15 -19.62 -6.83
C GLU A 198 2.10 -18.64 -6.28
N PHE A 199 2.48 -17.78 -5.36
CA PHE A 199 1.59 -16.75 -4.80
C PHE A 199 1.13 -15.76 -5.87
N TRP A 200 2.04 -15.26 -6.69
CA TRP A 200 1.72 -14.36 -7.80
C TRP A 200 0.72 -15.02 -8.76
N ALA A 201 1.00 -16.23 -9.23
CA ALA A 201 0.13 -16.93 -10.17
C ALA A 201 -1.28 -17.23 -9.59
N ALA A 202 -1.38 -17.44 -8.27
CA ALA A 202 -2.64 -17.72 -7.61
C ALA A 202 -3.48 -16.47 -7.33
N HIS A 203 -2.84 -15.31 -7.08
CA HIS A 203 -3.51 -14.16 -6.50
C HIS A 203 -3.47 -12.88 -7.35
N TRP A 204 -2.59 -12.79 -8.37
CA TRP A 204 -2.55 -11.65 -9.28
C TRP A 204 -3.43 -11.92 -10.51
N THR A 205 -4.72 -11.91 -10.26
CA THR A 205 -5.73 -12.31 -11.24
C THR A 205 -6.77 -11.22 -11.41
N ILE A 206 -7.49 -11.24 -12.53
CA ILE A 206 -8.58 -10.30 -12.81
C ILE A 206 -9.82 -10.55 -11.94
N SER A 207 -9.91 -11.70 -11.26
CA SER A 207 -11.04 -12.04 -10.39
C SER A 207 -11.11 -11.09 -9.20
N ASP A 208 -12.20 -10.36 -9.08
CA ASP A 208 -12.43 -9.32 -8.07
C ASP A 208 -11.39 -8.17 -8.08
N ALA A 209 -10.57 -8.07 -9.16
CA ALA A 209 -9.66 -6.95 -9.33
C ALA A 209 -10.39 -5.69 -9.78
N VAL A 210 -9.87 -4.54 -9.35
CA VAL A 210 -10.38 -3.23 -9.75
C VAL A 210 -9.22 -2.37 -10.25
N LEU A 211 -9.31 -1.91 -11.50
CA LEU A 211 -8.40 -0.90 -12.05
C LEU A 211 -8.98 0.49 -11.80
N VAL A 212 -8.25 1.32 -11.09
CA VAL A 212 -8.55 2.75 -10.93
C VAL A 212 -7.62 3.55 -11.83
N VAL A 213 -8.17 4.42 -12.66
CA VAL A 213 -7.40 5.35 -13.51
C VAL A 213 -7.82 6.77 -13.16
N ALA A 214 -6.88 7.56 -12.61
CA ALA A 214 -7.15 8.90 -12.13
C ALA A 214 -6.22 9.93 -12.77
N GLY A 215 -6.76 11.06 -13.23
CA GLY A 215 -5.97 12.14 -13.86
C GLY A 215 -6.80 12.99 -14.80
N GLU A 216 -6.13 13.88 -15.57
CA GLU A 216 -6.76 14.70 -16.59
C GLU A 216 -7.03 13.86 -17.85
N GLY A 217 -8.27 13.96 -18.40
CA GLY A 217 -8.65 13.32 -19.66
C GLY A 217 -8.79 11.80 -19.59
N VAL A 218 -8.85 11.23 -18.39
CA VAL A 218 -8.93 9.76 -18.21
C VAL A 218 -10.23 9.15 -18.76
N GLU A 219 -11.25 9.96 -18.97
CA GLU A 219 -12.50 9.57 -19.62
C GLU A 219 -12.31 9.10 -21.07
N ASP A 220 -11.33 9.68 -21.78
CA ASP A 220 -11.06 9.43 -23.20
C ASP A 220 -9.87 8.47 -23.45
N LEU A 221 -9.15 8.03 -22.41
CA LEU A 221 -8.02 7.13 -22.55
C LEU A 221 -8.47 5.74 -23.03
N ASP A 222 -7.70 5.15 -23.96
CA ASP A 222 -7.94 3.77 -24.39
C ASP A 222 -7.37 2.78 -23.35
N LEU A 223 -8.24 2.01 -22.73
CA LEU A 223 -7.90 0.96 -21.78
C LEU A 223 -7.96 -0.44 -22.38
N SER A 224 -8.04 -0.54 -23.72
CA SER A 224 -8.19 -1.82 -24.41
C SER A 224 -7.01 -2.76 -24.16
N ILE A 225 -5.81 -2.24 -23.88
CA ILE A 225 -4.61 -3.02 -23.57
C ILE A 225 -4.82 -3.92 -22.34
N PHE A 226 -5.63 -3.51 -21.36
CA PHE A 226 -5.91 -4.32 -20.18
C PHE A 226 -6.74 -5.58 -20.47
N LYS A 227 -7.26 -5.75 -21.70
CA LYS A 227 -7.85 -7.01 -22.16
C LYS A 227 -6.81 -8.12 -22.33
N GLU A 228 -5.53 -7.75 -22.44
CA GLU A 228 -4.41 -8.69 -22.54
C GLU A 228 -4.04 -9.29 -21.18
N TRP A 229 -4.47 -8.67 -20.09
CA TRP A 229 -4.36 -9.28 -18.76
C TRP A 229 -5.49 -10.29 -18.57
N THR A 230 -5.19 -11.57 -18.76
CA THR A 230 -6.19 -12.65 -18.81
C THR A 230 -6.03 -13.66 -17.67
N THR A 231 -5.06 -13.46 -16.76
CA THR A 231 -4.87 -14.35 -15.63
C THR A 231 -6.13 -14.37 -14.75
N SER A 232 -6.80 -15.51 -14.72
CA SER A 232 -8.02 -15.70 -13.95
C SER A 232 -7.76 -16.62 -12.75
N GLY A 233 -8.48 -16.39 -11.66
CA GLY A 233 -8.38 -17.18 -10.44
C GLY A 233 -9.73 -17.26 -9.75
N SER A 234 -9.74 -17.84 -8.57
CA SER A 234 -10.91 -17.81 -7.71
C SER A 234 -10.75 -16.71 -6.66
N PRO A 235 -11.82 -15.95 -6.35
CA PRO A 235 -11.80 -14.98 -5.27
C PRO A 235 -11.35 -15.60 -3.96
N SER A 236 -10.61 -14.83 -3.16
CA SER A 236 -10.20 -15.29 -1.84
C SER A 236 -11.40 -15.39 -0.91
N GLN A 237 -11.66 -16.59 -0.39
CA GLN A 237 -12.74 -16.82 0.59
C GLN A 237 -12.22 -16.59 2.00
N VAL A 238 -11.93 -15.34 2.33
CA VAL A 238 -11.42 -14.99 3.65
C VAL A 238 -12.54 -14.53 4.56
N ALA A 239 -12.77 -15.28 5.63
CA ALA A 239 -13.72 -14.90 6.66
C ALA A 239 -13.20 -13.64 7.41
N PRO A 240 -14.06 -12.65 7.70
CA PRO A 240 -13.68 -11.50 8.50
C PRO A 240 -13.15 -11.94 9.86
N LEU A 241 -11.90 -11.55 10.15
CA LEU A 241 -11.28 -11.85 11.44
C LEU A 241 -11.92 -10.97 12.53
N GLN A 242 -12.35 -11.62 13.63
CA GLN A 242 -12.91 -10.91 14.77
C GLN A 242 -11.80 -10.55 15.77
N PRO A 243 -11.75 -9.31 16.24
CA PRO A 243 -10.83 -8.92 17.29
C PRO A 243 -11.21 -9.58 18.62
N ARG A 244 -10.24 -9.70 19.52
CA ARG A 244 -10.49 -10.19 20.88
C ARG A 244 -11.18 -9.11 21.70
N LEU A 245 -12.35 -9.41 22.24
CA LEU A 245 -13.18 -8.49 23.02
C LEU A 245 -13.29 -8.91 24.49
N ASP A 246 -12.39 -9.75 25.00
CA ASP A 246 -12.39 -10.30 26.35
C ASP A 246 -11.88 -9.33 27.43
N GLY A 247 -11.96 -8.03 27.18
CA GLY A 247 -11.68 -6.95 28.12
C GLY A 247 -10.41 -6.16 27.84
N PRO A 248 -10.15 -5.10 28.59
CA PRO A 248 -8.96 -4.26 28.42
C PRO A 248 -7.69 -5.03 28.79
N ARG A 249 -6.62 -4.80 28.05
CA ARG A 249 -5.30 -5.37 28.31
C ARG A 249 -4.26 -4.27 28.37
N VAL A 250 -3.30 -4.45 29.24
CA VAL A 250 -2.09 -3.61 29.31
C VAL A 250 -0.90 -4.54 29.05
N ILE A 251 -0.10 -4.21 28.04
CA ILE A 251 1.14 -4.90 27.74
C ILE A 251 2.27 -3.92 27.95
N LEU A 252 3.23 -4.28 28.80
CA LEU A 252 4.46 -3.56 28.99
C LEU A 252 5.58 -4.27 28.25
N VAL A 253 6.23 -3.54 27.32
CA VAL A 253 7.47 -3.98 26.68
C VAL A 253 8.62 -3.25 27.34
N ASP A 254 9.35 -3.95 28.21
CA ASP A 254 10.48 -3.37 28.94
C ASP A 254 11.67 -3.12 28.01
N ARG A 255 12.21 -1.91 28.06
CA ARG A 255 13.40 -1.46 27.34
C ARG A 255 14.27 -0.63 28.29
N PRO A 256 15.17 -1.27 29.05
CA PRO A 256 15.93 -0.61 30.12
C PRO A 256 16.70 0.64 29.68
N ASP A 257 17.21 0.67 28.44
CA ASP A 257 18.02 1.78 27.92
C ASP A 257 17.18 2.84 27.18
N ALA A 258 15.86 2.75 27.19
CA ALA A 258 15.00 3.70 26.50
C ALA A 258 14.90 5.02 27.27
N VAL A 259 15.17 6.14 26.60
CA VAL A 259 15.04 7.50 27.16
C VAL A 259 13.61 8.05 27.04
N GLN A 260 12.74 7.37 26.28
CA GLN A 260 11.35 7.76 26.05
C GLN A 260 10.44 6.53 26.17
N ALA A 261 9.20 6.77 26.60
CA ALA A 261 8.13 5.77 26.58
C ALA A 261 7.22 5.99 25.37
N ASP A 262 6.95 4.93 24.64
CA ASP A 262 5.96 4.91 23.55
C ASP A 262 4.67 4.28 24.06
N VAL A 263 3.58 5.02 24.02
CA VAL A 263 2.26 4.56 24.45
C VAL A 263 1.37 4.35 23.22
N ARG A 264 0.81 3.15 23.09
CA ARG A 264 -0.14 2.83 22.02
C ARG A 264 -1.48 2.40 22.64
N ILE A 265 -2.55 3.09 22.25
CA ILE A 265 -3.93 2.75 22.67
C ILE A 265 -4.67 2.33 21.43
N GLN A 266 -5.22 1.11 21.45
CA GLN A 266 -5.99 0.56 20.33
C GLN A 266 -7.32 -0.03 20.81
N GLN A 267 -8.32 0.10 19.98
CA GLN A 267 -9.63 -0.49 20.18
C GLN A 267 -10.23 -0.91 18.84
N ALA A 268 -10.86 -2.07 18.80
CA ALA A 268 -11.69 -2.44 17.67
C ALA A 268 -12.91 -1.52 17.58
N THR A 269 -13.26 -1.14 16.36
CA THR A 269 -14.37 -0.24 16.09
C THR A 269 -15.05 -0.60 14.76
N VAL A 270 -15.91 0.28 14.26
CA VAL A 270 -16.64 0.08 13.01
C VAL A 270 -15.72 0.08 11.78
N GLY A 271 -16.02 -0.76 10.81
CA GLY A 271 -15.31 -0.81 9.53
C GLY A 271 -15.66 0.36 8.59
N ARG A 272 -14.91 0.49 7.50
CA ARG A 272 -15.06 1.59 6.52
C ARG A 272 -16.44 1.68 5.89
N SER A 273 -17.15 0.58 5.72
CA SER A 273 -18.52 0.53 5.16
C SER A 273 -19.60 1.00 6.13
N HIS A 274 -19.28 1.20 7.42
CA HIS A 274 -20.25 1.65 8.40
C HIS A 274 -20.59 3.14 8.23
N PRO A 275 -21.87 3.55 8.28
CA PRO A 275 -22.27 4.96 8.10
C PRO A 275 -21.58 5.96 9.03
N GLY A 276 -21.26 5.54 10.25
CA GLY A 276 -20.55 6.36 11.24
C GLY A 276 -19.03 6.42 11.07
N TRP A 277 -18.43 5.73 10.09
CA TRP A 277 -16.98 5.66 9.96
C TRP A 277 -16.30 7.03 9.76
N ALA A 278 -16.86 7.87 8.88
CA ALA A 278 -16.31 9.19 8.61
C ALA A 278 -16.32 10.08 9.86
N ALA A 279 -17.44 10.09 10.60
CA ALA A 279 -17.55 10.83 11.86
C ALA A 279 -16.54 10.33 12.90
N LEU A 280 -16.34 9.01 13.00
CA LEU A 280 -15.33 8.44 13.89
C LEU A 280 -13.92 8.85 13.50
N LYS A 281 -13.58 8.88 12.21
CA LYS A 281 -12.26 9.35 11.73
C LYS A 281 -12.00 10.82 12.12
N VAL A 282 -12.99 11.69 11.98
CA VAL A 282 -12.91 13.09 12.41
C VAL A 282 -12.73 13.19 13.92
N ALA A 283 -13.50 12.43 14.71
CA ALA A 283 -13.38 12.39 16.15
C ALA A 283 -11.99 11.91 16.62
N CYS A 284 -11.46 10.86 16.01
CA CYS A 284 -10.09 10.37 16.29
C CYS A 284 -9.03 11.43 15.93
N GLY A 285 -9.20 12.14 14.81
CA GLY A 285 -8.33 13.24 14.41
C GLY A 285 -8.32 14.38 15.43
N ALA A 286 -9.49 14.78 15.91
CA ALA A 286 -9.64 15.82 16.93
C ALA A 286 -9.10 15.40 18.31
N LEU A 287 -9.21 14.10 18.65
CA LEU A 287 -8.74 13.56 19.93
C LEU A 287 -7.21 13.47 19.99
N GLY A 288 -6.56 12.86 18.99
CA GLY A 288 -5.12 12.55 19.06
C GLY A 288 -4.40 12.53 17.71
N GLY A 289 -5.08 12.68 16.58
CA GLY A 289 -4.53 12.48 15.25
C GLY A 289 -3.78 13.66 14.64
N THR A 290 -3.82 14.85 15.22
CA THR A 290 -3.16 16.05 14.69
C THR A 290 -2.31 16.74 15.76
N PHE A 291 -1.37 17.59 15.32
CA PHE A 291 -0.52 18.34 16.25
C PHE A 291 -1.34 19.20 17.26
N GLY A 292 -2.44 19.81 16.82
CA GLY A 292 -3.35 20.61 17.64
C GLY A 292 -4.46 19.81 18.32
N SER A 293 -4.40 18.49 18.34
CA SER A 293 -5.41 17.62 18.96
C SER A 293 -5.41 17.75 20.48
N ARG A 294 -6.55 17.40 21.10
CA ARG A 294 -6.75 17.55 22.55
C ARG A 294 -5.70 16.80 23.37
N LEU A 295 -5.38 15.57 23.03
CA LEU A 295 -4.35 14.79 23.73
C LEU A 295 -2.98 15.43 23.61
N ASN A 296 -2.59 15.89 22.43
CA ASN A 296 -1.31 16.56 22.24
C ASN A 296 -1.18 17.87 23.00
N GLN A 297 -2.27 18.64 23.14
CA GLN A 297 -2.29 19.89 23.93
C GLN A 297 -2.17 19.65 25.44
N VAL A 298 -2.67 18.53 25.94
CA VAL A 298 -2.66 18.19 27.37
C VAL A 298 -1.37 17.48 27.79
N LEU A 299 -0.80 16.66 26.90
CA LEU A 299 0.39 15.86 27.23
C LEU A 299 1.72 16.58 26.91
N ARG A 300 1.71 17.68 26.20
CA ARG A 300 2.86 18.57 25.94
C ARG A 300 2.78 19.82 26.81
#